data_5617e9bb23a0f2629ea32201a3d9542f
#
_entry.id   5617e9bb23a0f2629ea32201a3d9542f
#
_cell.length_a   1.000
_cell.length_b   1.000
_cell.length_c   1.000
_cell.angle_alpha   90.00
_cell.angle_beta   90.00
_cell.angle_gamma   90.00
#
_symmetry.space_group_name_H-M   'P 1'
#
loop_
_entity.id
_entity.type
_entity.pdbx_description
1 polymer ?
#
loop_
_entity_poly.entity_id
_entity_poly.type
_entity_poly.pdbx_seq_one_letter_code
_entity_poly.pdbx_strand_id
1 'polypeptide(L)'
;MRSSVSVALAGSGGAGVMTAGNMLLEAAALAGYYGLMTRTSGPQIRGGEAAAMVRVATFPTDAQEDRFHVLAAIDWQNVGRFAAEIPLGAESVIVGDPAQGEPPEAFTKSGARFVPVPIKALAAQIPGAWPNMVALGALAGLMGLPADALEAAARKAMKKGLEPGIAAARLGLSQVSSLSELNLEKDPRKSPRWLITGNEAAGYGALRGGVRFVAAYPITPATELLEWLAPALQKVGGTLVQAEDELASINMALGASYGGVPALTATSGPGLSLMIEALGLGVAAEIPVVVVDVMRTGPSTGIATKSEQADLNTALYGLHGDAPHIVIAPNSVSDCIDAAQWAVGLAESLQVPAIVLSDQYFGQARAVIDVPVLQENGFERLKAKSENYRRYALTPSGVSPMALPGTPGCTYTADGLEHNERGTPSSQAGDHLAQMDKRARKLEQLDPGEGWASIEGEGDVAIVTLGSCTGPAREAVARHGKGVKLVSLRLLSPAQPERLKKALEGVKRVLVVEQNHSGQFLRYLRSEYELPGEVKSLRRPGPLPFRPEEIQKAL
;
A
#
# COMPACT_ATOMS: atom_id res chain seq x y z
N MET A 1 17.61 -1.64 26.52
CA MET A 1 16.59 -0.89 25.79
C MET A 1 16.83 -1.09 24.30
N ARG A 2 15.81 -1.12 23.50
CA ARG A 2 15.85 -1.43 22.05
C ARG A 2 15.28 -0.24 21.25
N SER A 3 15.87 0.07 20.12
CA SER A 3 15.34 1.09 19.19
C SER A 3 14.10 0.59 18.41
N SER A 4 13.88 -0.73 18.38
CA SER A 4 12.73 -1.38 17.72
C SER A 4 12.36 -2.68 18.44
N VAL A 5 11.05 -2.97 18.54
CA VAL A 5 10.50 -4.21 19.08
C VAL A 5 9.34 -4.68 18.20
N SER A 6 9.43 -5.94 17.76
CA SER A 6 8.37 -6.60 16.97
C SER A 6 7.64 -7.63 17.81
N VAL A 7 6.31 -7.52 17.84
CA VAL A 7 5.44 -8.43 18.59
C VAL A 7 4.33 -8.97 17.68
N ALA A 8 3.88 -10.18 17.93
CA ALA A 8 2.72 -10.76 17.29
C ALA A 8 1.67 -11.13 18.34
N LEU A 9 0.42 -10.81 18.08
CA LEU A 9 -0.73 -11.26 18.86
C LEU A 9 -1.58 -12.18 17.98
N ALA A 10 -1.86 -13.39 18.44
CA ALA A 10 -2.59 -14.39 17.68
C ALA A 10 -3.72 -15.02 18.51
N GLY A 11 -4.70 -15.60 17.81
CA GLY A 11 -5.82 -16.31 18.42
C GLY A 11 -6.89 -16.67 17.40
N SER A 12 -7.92 -17.37 17.89
CA SER A 12 -9.09 -17.77 17.11
C SER A 12 -9.94 -16.58 16.67
N GLY A 13 -10.80 -16.81 15.69
CA GLY A 13 -11.75 -15.80 15.22
C GLY A 13 -12.66 -15.30 16.34
N GLY A 14 -12.80 -13.99 16.44
CA GLY A 14 -13.58 -13.35 17.50
C GLY A 14 -12.85 -13.15 18.83
N ALA A 15 -11.62 -13.65 19.00
CA ALA A 15 -10.82 -13.44 20.21
C ALA A 15 -10.36 -11.97 20.41
N GLY A 16 -10.63 -11.08 19.45
CA GLY A 16 -10.29 -9.66 19.56
C GLY A 16 -8.83 -9.33 19.25
N VAL A 17 -8.12 -10.19 18.52
CA VAL A 17 -6.71 -10.04 18.12
C VAL A 17 -6.47 -8.71 17.40
N MET A 18 -7.26 -8.42 16.35
CA MET A 18 -7.10 -7.20 15.56
C MET A 18 -7.38 -5.94 16.37
N THR A 19 -8.37 -5.98 17.25
CA THR A 19 -8.71 -4.87 18.14
C THR A 19 -7.55 -4.55 19.08
N ALA A 20 -6.96 -5.58 19.70
CA ALA A 20 -5.83 -5.40 20.61
C ALA A 20 -4.57 -4.94 19.85
N GLY A 21 -4.27 -5.49 18.67
CA GLY A 21 -3.16 -5.04 17.82
C GLY A 21 -3.28 -3.57 17.41
N ASN A 22 -4.46 -3.13 17.00
CA ASN A 22 -4.73 -1.72 16.68
C ASN A 22 -4.54 -0.80 17.91
N MET A 23 -5.05 -1.22 19.08
CA MET A 23 -4.86 -0.45 20.31
C MET A 23 -3.40 -0.38 20.75
N LEU A 24 -2.62 -1.46 20.56
CA LEU A 24 -1.19 -1.47 20.85
C LEU A 24 -0.44 -0.46 19.97
N LEU A 25 -0.73 -0.44 18.67
CA LEU A 25 -0.13 0.51 17.74
C LEU A 25 -0.56 1.95 18.04
N GLU A 26 -1.82 2.18 18.39
CA GLU A 26 -2.32 3.49 18.81
C GLU A 26 -1.61 3.98 20.10
N ALA A 27 -1.44 3.10 21.09
CA ALA A 27 -0.72 3.40 22.31
C ALA A 27 0.75 3.78 22.03
N ALA A 28 1.40 3.07 21.12
CA ALA A 28 2.75 3.39 20.66
C ALA A 28 2.81 4.79 20.00
N ALA A 29 1.86 5.11 19.13
CA ALA A 29 1.76 6.42 18.49
C ALA A 29 1.56 7.55 19.51
N LEU A 30 0.66 7.36 20.48
CA LEU A 30 0.40 8.32 21.56
C LEU A 30 1.61 8.50 22.48
N ALA A 31 2.43 7.45 22.63
CA ALA A 31 3.70 7.51 23.36
C ALA A 31 4.86 8.15 22.56
N GLY A 32 4.63 8.53 21.28
CA GLY A 32 5.62 9.21 20.43
C GLY A 32 6.44 8.29 19.53
N TYR A 33 6.16 6.98 19.52
CA TYR A 33 6.85 6.02 18.65
C TYR A 33 6.28 5.98 17.23
N TYR A 34 7.10 5.53 16.29
CA TYR A 34 6.65 5.01 15.00
C TYR A 34 6.21 3.57 15.14
N GLY A 35 5.49 3.07 14.16
CA GLY A 35 5.13 1.66 14.15
C GLY A 35 4.46 1.23 12.87
N LEU A 36 4.49 -0.08 12.65
CA LEU A 36 3.87 -0.74 11.52
C LEU A 36 3.13 -1.97 12.03
N MET A 37 1.86 -2.08 11.71
CA MET A 37 1.08 -3.29 11.93
C MET A 37 0.68 -3.90 10.60
N THR A 38 1.06 -5.15 10.40
CA THR A 38 0.51 -6.01 9.36
C THR A 38 -0.39 -7.06 9.98
N ARG A 39 -1.29 -7.61 9.19
CA ARG A 39 -2.23 -8.62 9.66
C ARG A 39 -2.19 -9.85 8.77
N THR A 40 -2.52 -10.98 9.36
CA THR A 40 -2.75 -12.22 8.62
C THR A 40 -3.97 -12.94 9.17
N SER A 41 -4.63 -13.69 8.32
CA SER A 41 -5.76 -14.55 8.68
C SER A 41 -5.65 -15.88 7.95
N GLY A 42 -6.33 -16.88 8.46
CA GLY A 42 -6.52 -18.14 7.76
C GLY A 42 -7.33 -17.98 6.48
N PRO A 43 -7.60 -19.07 5.76
CA PRO A 43 -8.34 -19.04 4.50
C PRO A 43 -9.78 -18.55 4.64
N GLN A 44 -10.34 -18.57 5.84
CA GLN A 44 -11.67 -18.03 6.13
C GLN A 44 -11.58 -16.55 6.50
N ILE A 45 -12.11 -15.67 5.66
CA ILE A 45 -12.08 -14.21 5.84
C ILE A 45 -12.84 -13.76 7.10
N ARG A 46 -13.87 -14.49 7.50
CA ARG A 46 -14.67 -14.20 8.72
C ARG A 46 -14.70 -15.41 9.65
N GLY A 47 -14.37 -15.19 10.92
CA GLY A 47 -14.46 -16.20 11.97
C GLY A 47 -13.29 -17.20 12.03
N GLY A 48 -12.30 -17.09 11.14
CA GLY A 48 -11.06 -17.86 11.19
C GLY A 48 -10.02 -17.26 12.13
N GLU A 49 -8.95 -18.03 12.37
CA GLU A 49 -7.79 -17.55 13.13
C GLU A 49 -7.17 -16.29 12.52
N ALA A 50 -6.61 -15.43 13.36
CA ALA A 50 -5.95 -14.20 12.94
C ALA A 50 -4.70 -13.90 13.76
N ALA A 51 -3.77 -13.17 13.16
CA ALA A 51 -2.64 -12.58 13.87
C ALA A 51 -2.43 -11.13 13.47
N ALA A 52 -2.17 -10.28 14.47
CA ALA A 52 -1.71 -8.91 14.33
C ALA A 52 -0.21 -8.88 14.61
N MET A 53 0.57 -8.45 13.65
CA MET A 53 2.02 -8.35 13.70
C MET A 53 2.40 -6.88 13.81
N VAL A 54 2.90 -6.46 14.97
CA VAL A 54 3.15 -5.05 15.29
C VAL A 54 4.64 -4.85 15.53
N ARG A 55 5.25 -3.96 14.78
CA ARG A 55 6.58 -3.43 15.04
C ARG A 55 6.45 -2.00 15.55
N VAL A 56 7.11 -1.69 16.66
CA VAL A 56 7.20 -0.33 17.23
C VAL A 56 8.67 0.08 17.26
N ALA A 57 8.97 1.30 16.82
CA ALA A 57 10.33 1.78 16.71
C ALA A 57 10.46 3.26 17.06
N THR A 58 11.69 3.72 17.36
CA THR A 58 12.04 5.12 17.54
C THR A 58 12.27 5.86 16.22
N PHE A 59 12.17 5.17 15.09
CA PHE A 59 12.39 5.68 13.74
C PHE A 59 11.27 5.21 12.79
N PRO A 60 11.02 5.91 11.65
CA PRO A 60 10.08 5.48 10.64
C PRO A 60 10.39 4.06 10.14
N THR A 61 9.39 3.18 10.07
CA THR A 61 9.56 1.81 9.66
C THR A 61 8.48 1.35 8.71
N ASP A 62 8.91 0.77 7.57
CA ASP A 62 8.06 0.27 6.49
C ASP A 62 8.20 -1.25 6.28
N ALA A 63 8.92 -1.93 7.18
CA ALA A 63 9.15 -3.37 7.12
C ALA A 63 8.99 -4.03 8.50
N GLN A 64 8.59 -5.30 8.51
CA GLN A 64 8.69 -6.15 9.69
C GLN A 64 10.15 -6.61 9.86
N GLU A 65 10.57 -6.84 11.12
CA GLU A 65 11.90 -7.40 11.41
C GLU A 65 12.01 -8.87 10.99
N ASP A 66 13.22 -9.38 10.96
CA ASP A 66 13.51 -10.76 10.59
C ASP A 66 12.87 -11.77 11.52
N ARG A 67 12.76 -11.43 12.81
CA ARG A 67 12.15 -12.26 13.85
C ARG A 67 11.32 -11.40 14.78
N PHE A 68 10.28 -12.02 15.34
CA PHE A 68 9.48 -11.38 16.38
C PHE A 68 10.10 -11.61 17.76
N HIS A 69 10.17 -10.56 18.54
CA HIS A 69 10.64 -10.62 19.93
C HIS A 69 9.62 -11.28 20.85
N VAL A 70 8.32 -11.09 20.54
CA VAL A 70 7.23 -11.67 21.34
C VAL A 70 6.16 -12.27 20.42
N LEU A 71 5.71 -13.46 20.74
CA LEU A 71 4.42 -14.00 20.31
C LEU A 71 3.51 -14.10 21.53
N ALA A 72 2.41 -13.36 21.56
CA ALA A 72 1.34 -13.54 22.53
C ALA A 72 0.16 -14.25 21.88
N ALA A 73 -0.36 -15.29 22.50
CA ALA A 73 -1.56 -15.99 22.02
C ALA A 73 -2.67 -15.96 23.06
N ILE A 74 -3.87 -15.56 22.64
CA ILE A 74 -5.08 -15.60 23.47
C ILE A 74 -5.57 -17.05 23.60
N ASP A 75 -5.43 -17.81 22.54
CA ASP A 75 -5.60 -19.25 22.45
C ASP A 75 -4.71 -19.81 21.32
N TRP A 76 -4.55 -21.14 21.26
CA TRP A 76 -3.67 -21.79 20.28
C TRP A 76 -4.39 -22.40 19.08
N GLN A 77 -5.71 -22.22 18.97
CA GLN A 77 -6.50 -22.82 17.90
C GLN A 77 -6.01 -22.36 16.52
N ASN A 78 -5.47 -23.26 15.73
CA ASN A 78 -4.91 -23.05 14.40
C ASN A 78 -3.77 -22.01 14.28
N VAL A 79 -3.28 -21.46 15.40
CA VAL A 79 -2.23 -20.42 15.40
C VAL A 79 -0.92 -20.94 14.81
N GLY A 80 -0.64 -22.24 14.89
CA GLY A 80 0.53 -22.86 14.28
C GLY A 80 0.67 -22.64 12.76
N ARG A 81 -0.43 -22.30 12.07
CA ARG A 81 -0.41 -21.95 10.63
C ARG A 81 0.41 -20.70 10.33
N PHE A 82 0.54 -19.79 11.29
CA PHE A 82 1.27 -18.54 11.11
C PHE A 82 2.77 -18.63 11.39
N ALA A 83 3.30 -19.83 11.67
CA ALA A 83 4.70 -19.99 12.06
C ALA A 83 5.70 -19.42 11.03
N ALA A 84 5.42 -19.56 9.73
CA ALA A 84 6.24 -18.99 8.68
C ALA A 84 6.17 -17.45 8.61
N GLU A 85 5.03 -16.87 8.99
CA GLU A 85 4.79 -15.43 9.00
C GLU A 85 5.28 -14.77 10.29
N ILE A 86 5.38 -15.55 11.38
CA ILE A 86 5.82 -15.10 12.71
C ILE A 86 7.08 -15.88 13.12
N PRO A 87 8.21 -15.70 12.42
CA PRO A 87 9.45 -16.38 12.79
C PRO A 87 9.93 -15.92 14.17
N LEU A 88 10.25 -16.88 15.03
CA LEU A 88 10.82 -16.65 16.36
C LEU A 88 12.29 -17.12 16.40
N GLY A 89 13.02 -16.68 17.40
CA GLY A 89 14.38 -17.13 17.71
C GLY A 89 14.54 -17.50 19.18
N ALA A 90 15.73 -17.96 19.56
CA ALA A 90 16.01 -18.36 20.94
C ALA A 90 15.84 -17.24 21.99
N GLU A 91 16.01 -15.99 21.55
CA GLU A 91 15.80 -14.80 22.40
C GLU A 91 14.34 -14.32 22.45
N SER A 92 13.46 -14.96 21.68
CA SER A 92 12.04 -14.59 21.65
C SER A 92 11.31 -15.07 22.89
N VAL A 93 10.22 -14.40 23.20
CA VAL A 93 9.31 -14.73 24.32
C VAL A 93 7.96 -15.16 23.75
N ILE A 94 7.43 -16.27 24.24
CA ILE A 94 6.07 -16.71 23.95
C ILE A 94 5.22 -16.47 25.21
N VAL A 95 4.19 -15.64 25.09
CA VAL A 95 3.21 -15.36 26.14
C VAL A 95 1.93 -16.14 25.81
N GLY A 96 1.45 -16.94 26.73
CA GLY A 96 0.22 -17.70 26.51
C GLY A 96 -0.44 -18.13 27.81
N ASP A 97 -1.71 -18.46 27.73
CA ASP A 97 -2.49 -18.95 28.86
C ASP A 97 -2.28 -20.46 29.02
N PRO A 98 -1.68 -20.92 30.12
CA PRO A 98 -1.46 -22.37 30.37
C PRO A 98 -2.75 -23.21 30.33
N ALA A 99 -3.89 -22.58 30.67
CA ALA A 99 -5.19 -23.28 30.63
C ALA A 99 -5.71 -23.49 29.17
N GLN A 100 -5.07 -22.88 28.17
CA GLN A 100 -5.39 -23.08 26.76
C GLN A 100 -4.49 -24.12 26.06
N GLY A 101 -3.64 -24.82 26.82
CA GLY A 101 -2.68 -25.77 26.29
C GLY A 101 -1.29 -25.19 26.06
N GLU A 102 -0.43 -26.01 25.45
CA GLU A 102 0.94 -25.62 25.14
C GLU A 102 1.06 -24.92 23.77
N PRO A 103 2.07 -24.05 23.60
CA PRO A 103 2.35 -23.46 22.29
C PRO A 103 2.65 -24.54 21.24
N PRO A 104 2.18 -24.40 20.01
CA PRO A 104 2.49 -25.32 18.92
C PRO A 104 3.99 -25.54 18.73
N GLU A 105 4.38 -26.77 18.42
CA GLU A 105 5.79 -27.18 18.21
C GLU A 105 6.50 -26.30 17.17
N ALA A 106 5.77 -25.83 16.16
CA ALA A 106 6.29 -24.91 15.14
C ALA A 106 6.91 -23.63 15.72
N PHE A 107 6.48 -23.19 16.89
CA PHE A 107 7.04 -22.04 17.60
C PHE A 107 8.06 -22.45 18.65
N THR A 108 7.83 -23.53 19.40
CA THR A 108 8.73 -23.95 20.48
C THR A 108 10.07 -24.47 19.96
N LYS A 109 10.13 -25.01 18.74
CA LYS A 109 11.37 -25.40 18.04
C LYS A 109 12.37 -24.24 17.87
N SER A 110 11.93 -22.99 17.94
CA SER A 110 12.81 -21.81 17.88
C SER A 110 13.72 -21.66 19.11
N GLY A 111 13.43 -22.35 20.21
CA GLY A 111 14.06 -22.17 21.50
C GLY A 111 13.51 -20.98 22.30
N ALA A 112 12.44 -20.34 21.84
CA ALA A 112 11.80 -19.22 22.51
C ALA A 112 11.31 -19.58 23.91
N ARG A 113 11.52 -18.68 24.87
CA ARG A 113 11.11 -18.87 26.27
C ARG A 113 9.61 -18.70 26.43
N PHE A 114 8.93 -19.69 27.04
CA PHE A 114 7.52 -19.57 27.39
C PHE A 114 7.35 -18.81 28.71
N VAL A 115 6.48 -17.81 28.70
CA VAL A 115 6.05 -17.02 29.87
C VAL A 115 4.55 -17.23 30.05
N PRO A 116 4.16 -18.02 31.08
CA PRO A 116 2.75 -18.31 31.34
C PRO A 116 2.06 -17.06 31.90
N VAL A 117 0.96 -16.65 31.28
CA VAL A 117 0.05 -15.61 31.75
C VAL A 117 -1.36 -16.17 31.73
N PRO A 118 -2.07 -16.28 32.87
CA PRO A 118 -3.41 -16.86 32.93
C PRO A 118 -4.47 -15.87 32.41
N ILE A 119 -4.43 -15.61 31.09
CA ILE A 119 -5.15 -14.53 30.38
C ILE A 119 -6.65 -14.58 30.66
N LYS A 120 -7.27 -15.77 30.52
CA LYS A 120 -8.72 -15.94 30.72
C LYS A 120 -9.10 -15.84 32.21
N ALA A 121 -8.29 -16.40 33.10
CA ALA A 121 -8.54 -16.30 34.53
C ALA A 121 -8.43 -14.87 35.07
N LEU A 122 -7.48 -14.10 34.57
CA LEU A 122 -7.33 -12.67 34.90
C LEU A 122 -8.51 -11.84 34.37
N ALA A 123 -8.93 -12.07 33.15
CA ALA A 123 -10.09 -11.38 32.58
C ALA A 123 -11.37 -11.71 33.37
N ALA A 124 -11.55 -12.95 33.79
CA ALA A 124 -12.72 -13.41 34.55
C ALA A 124 -12.86 -12.75 35.94
N GLN A 125 -11.77 -12.20 36.52
CA GLN A 125 -11.82 -11.46 37.78
C GLN A 125 -12.55 -10.12 37.67
N ILE A 126 -12.72 -9.61 36.44
CA ILE A 126 -13.31 -8.31 36.19
C ILE A 126 -14.58 -8.51 35.34
N PRO A 127 -15.78 -8.30 35.91
CA PRO A 127 -17.02 -8.44 35.17
C PRO A 127 -17.05 -7.55 33.90
N GLY A 128 -17.29 -8.16 32.73
CA GLY A 128 -17.31 -7.47 31.46
C GLY A 128 -15.95 -7.23 30.79
N ALA A 129 -14.86 -7.72 31.37
CA ALA A 129 -13.54 -7.65 30.74
C ALA A 129 -13.36 -8.74 29.66
N TRP A 130 -12.49 -8.47 28.69
CA TRP A 130 -12.16 -9.38 27.59
C TRP A 130 -10.72 -9.87 27.68
N PRO A 131 -10.43 -11.16 27.38
CA PRO A 131 -9.09 -11.73 27.41
C PRO A 131 -8.04 -10.98 26.58
N ASN A 132 -8.42 -10.45 25.41
CA ASN A 132 -7.53 -9.67 24.55
C ASN A 132 -6.97 -8.41 25.23
N MET A 133 -7.69 -7.83 26.19
CA MET A 133 -7.20 -6.67 26.95
C MET A 133 -6.08 -7.05 27.92
N VAL A 134 -6.15 -8.25 28.52
CA VAL A 134 -5.05 -8.78 29.36
C VAL A 134 -3.81 -9.03 28.48
N ALA A 135 -3.99 -9.66 27.31
CA ALA A 135 -2.89 -9.88 26.36
C ALA A 135 -2.27 -8.56 25.87
N LEU A 136 -3.10 -7.57 25.56
CA LEU A 136 -2.67 -6.21 25.19
C LEU A 136 -1.83 -5.59 26.29
N GLY A 137 -2.26 -5.65 27.55
CA GLY A 137 -1.52 -5.14 28.69
C GLY A 137 -0.17 -5.83 28.89
N ALA A 138 -0.12 -7.15 28.73
CA ALA A 138 1.12 -7.91 28.80
C ALA A 138 2.12 -7.49 27.69
N LEU A 139 1.65 -7.33 26.43
CA LEU A 139 2.49 -6.86 25.34
C LEU A 139 3.01 -5.44 25.59
N ALA A 140 2.14 -4.51 26.02
CA ALA A 140 2.53 -3.14 26.33
C ALA A 140 3.57 -3.09 27.46
N GLY A 141 3.40 -3.92 28.50
CA GLY A 141 4.34 -4.06 29.62
C GLY A 141 5.72 -4.56 29.19
N LEU A 142 5.77 -5.62 28.36
CA LEU A 142 7.02 -6.13 27.81
C LEU A 142 7.79 -5.09 26.97
N MET A 143 7.07 -4.25 26.26
CA MET A 143 7.65 -3.18 25.42
C MET A 143 8.01 -1.92 26.22
N GLY A 144 7.59 -1.81 27.47
CA GLY A 144 7.78 -0.62 28.29
C GLY A 144 6.92 0.58 27.86
N LEU A 145 5.78 0.33 27.21
CA LEU A 145 4.86 1.40 26.82
C LEU A 145 4.18 2.00 28.05
N PRO A 146 3.99 3.32 28.12
CA PRO A 146 3.32 3.99 29.23
C PRO A 146 1.87 3.52 29.40
N ALA A 147 1.45 3.29 30.64
CA ALA A 147 0.09 2.85 30.95
C ALA A 147 -0.97 3.89 30.53
N ASP A 148 -0.66 5.18 30.67
CA ASP A 148 -1.53 6.28 30.26
C ASP A 148 -1.76 6.31 28.75
N ALA A 149 -0.75 6.02 27.94
CA ALA A 149 -0.89 5.88 26.48
C ALA A 149 -1.79 4.70 26.12
N LEU A 150 -1.67 3.58 26.83
CA LEU A 150 -2.52 2.41 26.63
C LEU A 150 -3.99 2.72 26.98
N GLU A 151 -4.21 3.40 28.09
CA GLU A 151 -5.55 3.83 28.50
C GLU A 151 -6.18 4.82 27.52
N ALA A 152 -5.40 5.78 27.03
CA ALA A 152 -5.85 6.73 26.02
C ALA A 152 -6.23 6.02 24.70
N ALA A 153 -5.44 5.04 24.27
CA ALA A 153 -5.77 4.21 23.11
C ALA A 153 -7.06 3.41 23.32
N ALA A 154 -7.26 2.82 24.50
CA ALA A 154 -8.49 2.12 24.85
C ALA A 154 -9.71 3.06 24.84
N ARG A 155 -9.61 4.27 25.41
CA ARG A 155 -10.67 5.28 25.39
C ARG A 155 -11.06 5.70 23.98
N LYS A 156 -10.12 5.78 23.07
CA LYS A 156 -10.37 6.11 21.65
C LYS A 156 -11.05 4.97 20.89
N ALA A 157 -10.68 3.71 21.17
CA ALA A 157 -11.13 2.55 20.42
C ALA A 157 -12.42 1.92 20.95
N MET A 158 -12.66 1.96 22.27
CA MET A 158 -13.73 1.21 22.92
C MET A 158 -14.96 2.06 23.18
N LYS A 159 -16.09 1.70 22.58
CA LYS A 159 -17.42 2.32 22.83
C LYS A 159 -18.18 1.65 23.98
N LYS A 160 -17.82 0.41 24.33
CA LYS A 160 -18.45 -0.39 25.41
C LYS A 160 -17.38 -1.14 26.19
N GLY A 161 -17.62 -1.39 27.47
CA GLY A 161 -16.70 -2.15 28.33
C GLY A 161 -15.35 -1.47 28.58
N LEU A 162 -15.28 -0.13 28.52
CA LEU A 162 -14.04 0.63 28.63
C LEU A 162 -13.34 0.42 29.97
N GLU A 163 -14.00 0.68 31.10
CA GLU A 163 -13.36 0.58 32.41
C GLU A 163 -12.95 -0.85 32.77
N PRO A 164 -13.80 -1.90 32.53
CA PRO A 164 -13.38 -3.29 32.62
C PRO A 164 -12.17 -3.62 31.72
N GLY A 165 -12.15 -3.09 30.49
CA GLY A 165 -11.04 -3.30 29.55
C GLY A 165 -9.74 -2.68 30.04
N ILE A 166 -9.75 -1.43 30.52
CA ILE A 166 -8.58 -0.77 31.13
C ILE A 166 -8.07 -1.54 32.35
N ALA A 167 -8.96 -1.96 33.23
CA ALA A 167 -8.59 -2.74 34.40
C ALA A 167 -7.93 -4.07 34.03
N ALA A 168 -8.46 -4.76 33.01
CA ALA A 168 -7.87 -6.01 32.49
C ALA A 168 -6.48 -5.77 31.86
N ALA A 169 -6.30 -4.68 31.11
CA ALA A 169 -5.00 -4.32 30.55
C ALA A 169 -3.97 -4.03 31.64
N ARG A 170 -4.36 -3.33 32.72
CA ARG A 170 -3.49 -3.11 33.88
C ARG A 170 -3.08 -4.43 34.57
N LEU A 171 -3.99 -5.39 34.70
CA LEU A 171 -3.64 -6.72 35.21
C LEU A 171 -2.63 -7.43 34.31
N GLY A 172 -2.82 -7.41 33.00
CA GLY A 172 -1.88 -7.99 32.04
C GLY A 172 -0.48 -7.34 32.14
N LEU A 173 -0.42 -6.03 32.24
CA LEU A 173 0.83 -5.27 32.40
C LEU A 173 1.56 -5.68 33.68
N SER A 174 0.85 -5.85 34.80
CA SER A 174 1.45 -6.24 36.08
C SER A 174 2.08 -7.64 36.06
N GLN A 175 1.57 -8.56 35.22
CA GLN A 175 2.10 -9.93 35.13
C GLN A 175 3.52 -10.00 34.55
N VAL A 176 3.93 -8.98 33.80
CA VAL A 176 5.22 -8.94 33.08
C VAL A 176 6.13 -7.81 33.54
N SER A 177 5.79 -7.13 34.62
CA SER A 177 6.51 -5.95 35.12
C SER A 177 7.99 -6.21 35.49
N SER A 178 8.35 -7.47 35.79
CA SER A 178 9.73 -7.89 36.04
C SER A 178 10.56 -8.12 34.78
N LEU A 179 9.93 -8.13 33.59
CA LEU A 179 10.57 -8.42 32.31
C LEU A 179 10.83 -7.09 31.56
N SER A 180 12.04 -6.56 31.68
CA SER A 180 12.42 -5.26 31.07
C SER A 180 13.35 -5.39 29.86
N GLU A 181 13.66 -6.61 29.44
CA GLU A 181 14.66 -6.91 28.41
C GLU A 181 14.27 -6.35 27.01
N LEU A 182 12.96 -6.17 26.79
CA LEU A 182 12.39 -5.69 25.54
C LEU A 182 11.91 -4.24 25.59
N ASN A 183 12.21 -3.51 26.66
CA ASN A 183 11.80 -2.13 26.77
C ASN A 183 12.38 -1.27 25.64
N LEU A 184 11.50 -0.50 24.99
CA LEU A 184 11.88 0.48 23.99
C LEU A 184 12.70 1.62 24.60
N GLU A 185 13.62 2.14 23.82
CA GLU A 185 14.28 3.40 24.13
C GLU A 185 13.25 4.54 24.14
N LYS A 186 13.43 5.51 25.03
CA LYS A 186 12.53 6.66 25.04
C LYS A 186 12.74 7.50 23.78
N ASP A 187 11.69 7.72 23.00
CA ASP A 187 11.73 8.70 21.93
C ASP A 187 11.41 10.10 22.51
N PRO A 188 12.37 11.05 22.50
CA PRO A 188 12.13 12.40 23.00
C PRO A 188 11.23 13.24 22.06
N ARG A 189 10.96 12.76 20.83
CA ARG A 189 10.23 13.51 19.82
C ARG A 189 8.73 13.40 20.03
N LYS A 190 8.09 14.51 20.40
CA LYS A 190 6.63 14.62 20.58
C LYS A 190 5.95 15.32 19.38
N SER A 191 6.35 15.00 18.16
CA SER A 191 5.65 15.53 16.99
C SER A 191 4.30 14.81 16.79
N PRO A 192 3.26 15.53 16.33
CA PRO A 192 2.01 14.89 15.95
C PRO A 192 2.24 13.81 14.88
N ARG A 193 1.53 12.69 15.02
CA ARG A 193 1.62 11.58 14.06
C ARG A 193 0.24 11.16 13.59
N TRP A 194 0.21 10.61 12.39
CA TRP A 194 -0.98 9.98 11.85
C TRP A 194 -0.86 8.46 11.96
N LEU A 195 -1.97 7.83 12.26
CA LEU A 195 -2.14 6.39 12.21
C LEU A 195 -3.08 6.08 11.05
N ILE A 196 -2.54 5.50 9.95
CA ILE A 196 -3.22 5.37 8.68
C ILE A 196 -2.87 4.06 8.00
N THR A 197 -3.80 3.49 7.22
CA THR A 197 -3.50 2.38 6.30
C THR A 197 -3.12 2.92 4.92
N GLY A 198 -2.48 2.07 4.07
CA GLY A 198 -2.19 2.47 2.70
C GLY A 198 -3.45 2.72 1.86
N ASN A 199 -4.53 2.00 2.11
CA ASN A 199 -5.82 2.26 1.47
C ASN A 199 -6.41 3.61 1.89
N GLU A 200 -6.39 3.94 3.19
CA GLU A 200 -6.81 5.25 3.70
C GLU A 200 -5.93 6.37 3.14
N ALA A 201 -4.62 6.13 3.05
CA ALA A 201 -3.62 7.04 2.49
C ALA A 201 -3.86 7.32 1.01
N ALA A 202 -4.08 6.28 0.21
CA ALA A 202 -4.41 6.42 -1.21
C ALA A 202 -5.74 7.16 -1.42
N GLY A 203 -6.77 6.86 -0.61
CA GLY A 203 -8.03 7.57 -0.63
C GLY A 203 -7.87 9.05 -0.30
N TYR A 204 -7.09 9.39 0.73
CA TYR A 204 -6.80 10.76 1.11
C TYR A 204 -6.03 11.50 0.00
N GLY A 205 -5.01 10.88 -0.57
CA GLY A 205 -4.25 11.42 -1.70
C GLY A 205 -5.14 11.69 -2.92
N ALA A 206 -6.04 10.76 -3.25
CA ALA A 206 -7.00 10.93 -4.34
C ALA A 206 -7.94 12.13 -4.13
N LEU A 207 -8.48 12.32 -2.92
CA LEU A 207 -9.30 13.49 -2.57
C LEU A 207 -8.51 14.79 -2.71
N ARG A 208 -7.25 14.80 -2.30
CA ARG A 208 -6.35 15.94 -2.47
C ARG A 208 -6.03 16.22 -3.93
N GLY A 209 -5.90 15.16 -4.75
CA GLY A 209 -5.77 15.26 -6.21
C GLY A 209 -6.99 15.83 -6.91
N GLY A 210 -8.12 15.96 -6.22
CA GLY A 210 -9.35 16.54 -6.76
C GLY A 210 -10.45 15.54 -7.09
N VAL A 211 -10.31 14.26 -6.80
CA VAL A 211 -11.35 13.24 -7.02
C VAL A 211 -12.63 13.63 -6.27
N ARG A 212 -13.76 13.60 -6.99
CA ARG A 212 -15.11 13.87 -6.47
C ARG A 212 -16.13 12.79 -6.85
N PHE A 213 -15.77 11.88 -7.73
CA PHE A 213 -16.61 10.75 -8.09
C PHE A 213 -15.80 9.44 -8.01
N VAL A 214 -16.38 8.46 -7.35
CA VAL A 214 -15.82 7.10 -7.27
C VAL A 214 -16.94 6.12 -7.63
N ALA A 215 -16.67 5.22 -8.54
CA ALA A 215 -17.53 4.06 -8.80
C ALA A 215 -16.67 2.80 -8.69
N ALA A 216 -17.07 1.84 -7.88
CA ALA A 216 -16.30 0.64 -7.67
C ALA A 216 -17.15 -0.56 -7.27
N TYR A 217 -16.68 -1.75 -7.62
CA TYR A 217 -17.14 -3.02 -7.11
C TYR A 217 -16.25 -3.49 -5.96
N PRO A 218 -16.81 -3.81 -4.79
CA PRO A 218 -16.01 -4.19 -3.62
C PRO A 218 -15.25 -5.50 -3.84
N ILE A 219 -13.94 -5.43 -3.72
CA ILE A 219 -13.04 -6.58 -3.83
C ILE A 219 -11.90 -6.47 -2.80
N THR A 220 -11.61 -7.56 -2.09
CA THR A 220 -10.46 -7.62 -1.18
C THR A 220 -9.16 -7.61 -1.99
N PRO A 221 -8.14 -6.75 -1.64
CA PRO A 221 -8.05 -5.89 -0.46
C PRO A 221 -8.45 -4.41 -0.68
N ALA A 222 -8.99 -4.03 -1.85
CA ALA A 222 -9.31 -2.65 -2.19
C ALA A 222 -10.57 -2.10 -1.47
N THR A 223 -11.43 -2.97 -0.94
CA THR A 223 -12.71 -2.57 -0.29
C THR A 223 -12.52 -1.52 0.82
N GLU A 224 -11.44 -1.61 1.61
CA GLU A 224 -11.19 -0.68 2.72
C GLU A 224 -10.91 0.76 2.24
N LEU A 225 -10.38 0.92 1.03
CA LEU A 225 -10.25 2.23 0.39
C LEU A 225 -11.63 2.84 0.13
N LEU A 226 -12.57 2.03 -0.36
CA LEU A 226 -13.96 2.46 -0.62
C LEU A 226 -14.70 2.80 0.66
N GLU A 227 -14.54 1.98 1.70
CA GLU A 227 -15.14 2.20 3.03
C GLU A 227 -14.67 3.52 3.65
N TRP A 228 -13.40 3.88 3.46
CA TRP A 228 -12.86 5.16 3.93
C TRP A 228 -13.33 6.33 3.07
N LEU A 229 -13.35 6.16 1.74
CA LEU A 229 -13.76 7.23 0.81
C LEU A 229 -15.25 7.59 0.92
N ALA A 230 -16.13 6.63 1.20
CA ALA A 230 -17.57 6.87 1.23
C ALA A 230 -17.99 8.06 2.13
N PRO A 231 -17.63 8.10 3.43
CA PRO A 231 -17.92 9.25 4.27
C PRO A 231 -17.03 10.46 3.99
N ALA A 232 -15.81 10.27 3.46
CA ALA A 232 -14.88 11.36 3.19
C ALA A 232 -15.29 12.19 1.97
N LEU A 233 -15.76 11.56 0.89
CA LEU A 233 -16.27 12.21 -0.31
C LEU A 233 -17.45 13.13 -0.01
N GLN A 234 -18.39 12.69 0.83
CA GLN A 234 -19.54 13.51 1.22
C GLN A 234 -19.12 14.85 1.82
N LYS A 235 -18.03 14.89 2.59
CA LYS A 235 -17.52 16.12 3.24
C LYS A 235 -16.98 17.15 2.23
N VAL A 236 -16.61 16.70 1.04
CA VAL A 236 -16.03 17.55 -0.02
C VAL A 236 -16.95 17.69 -1.24
N GLY A 237 -18.24 17.33 -1.09
CA GLY A 237 -19.23 17.42 -2.16
C GLY A 237 -19.09 16.36 -3.26
N GLY A 238 -18.42 15.26 -2.96
CA GLY A 238 -18.24 14.13 -3.86
C GLY A 238 -19.22 12.98 -3.57
N THR A 239 -19.19 11.96 -4.42
CA THR A 239 -20.07 10.80 -4.37
C THR A 239 -19.31 9.51 -4.63
N LEU A 240 -19.66 8.44 -3.88
CA LEU A 240 -19.24 7.07 -4.15
C LEU A 240 -20.45 6.24 -4.54
N VAL A 241 -20.34 5.51 -5.64
CA VAL A 241 -21.35 4.56 -6.15
C VAL A 241 -20.76 3.15 -6.08
N GLN A 242 -21.43 2.25 -5.39
CA GLN A 242 -21.16 0.83 -5.49
C GLN A 242 -21.79 0.31 -6.77
N ALA A 243 -20.96 -0.14 -7.71
CA ALA A 243 -21.40 -0.69 -8.98
C ALA A 243 -21.64 -2.20 -8.88
N GLU A 244 -22.32 -2.77 -9.86
CA GLU A 244 -22.63 -4.20 -9.94
C GLU A 244 -21.39 -5.06 -10.26
N ASP A 245 -20.46 -4.51 -11.03
CA ASP A 245 -19.21 -5.16 -11.43
C ASP A 245 -18.12 -4.13 -11.80
N GLU A 246 -16.94 -4.59 -12.16
CA GLU A 246 -15.83 -3.76 -12.56
C GLU A 246 -16.02 -3.09 -13.93
N LEU A 247 -16.76 -3.70 -14.85
CA LEU A 247 -17.11 -3.09 -16.14
C LEU A 247 -17.99 -1.86 -15.94
N ALA A 248 -19.01 -1.97 -15.10
CA ALA A 248 -19.84 -0.83 -14.74
C ALA A 248 -19.03 0.24 -14.01
N SER A 249 -18.16 -0.17 -13.07
CA SER A 249 -17.33 0.74 -12.27
C SER A 249 -16.47 1.65 -13.13
N ILE A 250 -15.66 1.08 -14.03
CA ILE A 250 -14.74 1.87 -14.86
C ILE A 250 -15.49 2.77 -15.83
N ASN A 251 -16.58 2.28 -16.44
CA ASN A 251 -17.38 3.08 -17.38
C ASN A 251 -18.13 4.23 -16.70
N MET A 252 -18.63 4.04 -15.47
CA MET A 252 -19.18 5.14 -14.67
C MET A 252 -18.11 6.19 -14.34
N ALA A 253 -16.89 5.77 -13.98
CA ALA A 253 -15.79 6.68 -13.69
C ALA A 253 -15.36 7.46 -14.95
N LEU A 254 -15.25 6.81 -16.11
CA LEU A 254 -14.99 7.47 -17.40
C LEU A 254 -16.11 8.47 -17.75
N GLY A 255 -17.37 8.09 -17.56
CA GLY A 255 -18.50 8.98 -17.80
C GLY A 255 -18.49 10.22 -16.90
N ALA A 256 -18.20 10.07 -15.62
CA ALA A 256 -18.06 11.20 -14.69
C ALA A 256 -16.90 12.11 -15.09
N SER A 257 -15.76 11.52 -15.44
CA SER A 257 -14.60 12.26 -15.93
C SER A 257 -14.87 12.99 -17.24
N TYR A 258 -15.56 12.35 -18.19
CA TYR A 258 -16.02 13.01 -19.42
C TYR A 258 -16.92 14.21 -19.11
N GLY A 259 -17.77 14.11 -18.10
CA GLY A 259 -18.57 15.21 -17.56
C GLY A 259 -17.77 16.28 -16.81
N GLY A 260 -16.46 16.14 -16.68
CA GLY A 260 -15.58 17.14 -16.05
C GLY A 260 -15.32 16.95 -14.56
N VAL A 261 -15.71 15.81 -13.99
CA VAL A 261 -15.49 15.50 -12.59
C VAL A 261 -14.35 14.50 -12.44
N PRO A 262 -13.24 14.84 -11.80
CA PRO A 262 -12.14 13.90 -11.59
C PRO A 262 -12.64 12.63 -10.89
N ALA A 263 -12.37 11.48 -11.49
CA ALA A 263 -12.96 10.21 -11.12
C ALA A 263 -11.93 9.12 -10.87
N LEU A 264 -12.30 8.20 -9.98
CA LEU A 264 -11.48 7.06 -9.57
C LEU A 264 -12.31 5.80 -9.45
N THR A 265 -11.69 4.67 -9.73
CA THR A 265 -12.11 3.35 -9.29
C THR A 265 -11.00 2.63 -8.54
N ALA A 266 -11.34 1.65 -7.71
CA ALA A 266 -10.37 0.82 -7.02
C ALA A 266 -10.73 -0.66 -7.17
N THR A 267 -9.71 -1.48 -7.37
CA THR A 267 -9.87 -2.90 -7.64
C THR A 267 -8.64 -3.71 -7.19
N SER A 268 -8.57 -4.96 -7.61
CA SER A 268 -7.43 -5.87 -7.50
C SER A 268 -7.28 -6.59 -8.85
N GLY A 269 -6.19 -7.32 -9.07
CA GLY A 269 -5.83 -7.94 -10.34
C GLY A 269 -6.97 -8.55 -11.17
N PRO A 270 -7.88 -9.37 -10.59
CA PRO A 270 -9.03 -9.90 -11.35
C PRO A 270 -9.91 -8.81 -11.95
N GLY A 271 -10.20 -7.76 -11.19
CA GLY A 271 -11.02 -6.64 -11.66
C GLY A 271 -10.26 -5.73 -12.63
N LEU A 272 -8.95 -5.50 -12.42
CA LEU A 272 -8.12 -4.78 -13.39
C LEU A 272 -8.20 -5.45 -14.78
N SER A 273 -8.15 -6.78 -14.82
CA SER A 273 -8.28 -7.54 -16.06
C SER A 273 -9.60 -7.28 -16.81
N LEU A 274 -10.69 -7.01 -16.08
CA LEU A 274 -11.99 -6.66 -16.65
C LEU A 274 -12.06 -5.20 -17.13
N MET A 275 -11.22 -4.31 -16.60
CA MET A 275 -11.22 -2.87 -16.93
C MET A 275 -10.36 -2.52 -18.15
N ILE A 276 -9.55 -3.45 -18.65
CA ILE A 276 -8.53 -3.21 -19.69
C ILE A 276 -9.11 -2.54 -20.94
N GLU A 277 -10.22 -3.02 -21.46
CA GLU A 277 -10.85 -2.47 -22.67
C GLU A 277 -11.30 -1.01 -22.45
N ALA A 278 -11.97 -0.73 -21.32
CA ALA A 278 -12.43 0.60 -20.99
C ALA A 278 -11.26 1.58 -20.72
N LEU A 279 -10.12 1.10 -20.20
CA LEU A 279 -8.90 1.91 -20.12
C LEU A 279 -8.38 2.26 -21.51
N GLY A 280 -8.43 1.33 -22.47
CA GLY A 280 -8.14 1.59 -23.88
C GLY A 280 -9.04 2.67 -24.47
N LEU A 281 -10.35 2.65 -24.17
CA LEU A 281 -11.28 3.74 -24.52
C LEU A 281 -10.84 5.05 -23.89
N GLY A 282 -10.43 5.07 -22.61
CA GLY A 282 -9.92 6.27 -21.93
C GLY A 282 -8.70 6.87 -22.63
N VAL A 283 -7.80 6.03 -23.18
CA VAL A 283 -6.65 6.48 -23.97
C VAL A 283 -7.09 7.06 -25.32
N ALA A 284 -7.95 6.33 -26.06
CA ALA A 284 -8.39 6.76 -27.39
C ALA A 284 -9.20 8.06 -27.35
N ALA A 285 -10.13 8.18 -26.41
CA ALA A 285 -10.96 9.36 -26.22
C ALA A 285 -10.28 10.48 -25.39
N GLU A 286 -9.07 10.20 -24.89
CA GLU A 286 -8.27 11.11 -24.05
C GLU A 286 -9.07 11.58 -22.80
N ILE A 287 -9.68 10.63 -22.11
CA ILE A 287 -10.46 10.84 -20.89
C ILE A 287 -9.62 10.42 -19.69
N PRO A 288 -9.27 11.32 -18.77
CA PRO A 288 -8.53 10.97 -17.56
C PRO A 288 -9.38 10.11 -16.62
N VAL A 289 -8.78 9.11 -16.03
CA VAL A 289 -9.37 8.29 -14.96
C VAL A 289 -8.25 7.67 -14.14
N VAL A 290 -8.47 7.47 -12.85
CA VAL A 290 -7.49 6.79 -12.00
C VAL A 290 -8.04 5.44 -11.57
N VAL A 291 -7.23 4.40 -11.73
CA VAL A 291 -7.50 3.06 -11.16
C VAL A 291 -6.48 2.80 -10.05
N VAL A 292 -6.95 2.53 -8.84
CA VAL A 292 -6.08 2.02 -7.78
C VAL A 292 -6.18 0.50 -7.79
N ASP A 293 -5.12 -0.15 -8.26
CA ASP A 293 -5.00 -1.61 -8.20
C ASP A 293 -4.25 -2.00 -6.93
N VAL A 294 -4.96 -2.67 -6.01
CA VAL A 294 -4.37 -3.21 -4.79
C VAL A 294 -4.09 -4.69 -5.03
N MET A 295 -2.90 -4.98 -5.56
CA MET A 295 -2.48 -6.32 -5.95
C MET A 295 -2.59 -7.34 -4.81
N ARG A 296 -3.00 -8.54 -5.15
CA ARG A 296 -3.03 -9.70 -4.27
C ARG A 296 -2.46 -10.93 -4.95
N THR A 297 -2.20 -11.99 -4.19
CA THR A 297 -1.73 -13.26 -4.73
C THR A 297 -2.72 -13.82 -5.75
N GLY A 298 -2.26 -14.02 -6.99
CA GLY A 298 -3.00 -14.61 -8.10
C GLY A 298 -2.52 -16.03 -8.43
N PRO A 299 -2.92 -16.60 -9.58
CA PRO A 299 -3.90 -16.09 -10.55
C PRO A 299 -5.36 -16.29 -10.13
N SER A 300 -6.30 -15.67 -10.84
CA SER A 300 -7.76 -15.69 -10.54
C SER A 300 -8.04 -15.15 -9.14
N THR A 301 -8.88 -15.80 -8.34
CA THR A 301 -9.14 -15.41 -6.96
C THR A 301 -7.88 -15.51 -6.08
N GLY A 302 -7.02 -16.46 -6.37
CA GLY A 302 -5.75 -16.65 -5.70
C GLY A 302 -5.88 -16.79 -4.18
N ILE A 303 -5.03 -16.03 -3.45
CA ILE A 303 -5.11 -15.93 -1.98
C ILE A 303 -5.46 -14.49 -1.65
N ALA A 304 -6.75 -14.19 -1.57
CA ALA A 304 -7.28 -12.81 -1.48
C ALA A 304 -6.74 -11.99 -0.29
N THR A 305 -6.27 -12.65 0.76
CA THR A 305 -5.74 -12.03 2.00
C THR A 305 -4.23 -11.93 2.02
N LYS A 306 -3.54 -12.17 0.90
CA LYS A 306 -2.07 -12.22 0.83
C LYS A 306 -1.55 -11.36 -0.32
N SER A 307 -0.39 -10.72 -0.07
CA SER A 307 0.24 -9.81 -1.01
C SER A 307 1.09 -10.54 -2.05
N GLU A 308 1.08 -10.01 -3.27
CA GLU A 308 1.99 -10.36 -4.35
C GLU A 308 2.05 -9.19 -5.35
N GLN A 309 3.18 -9.01 -6.03
CA GLN A 309 3.36 -7.98 -7.07
C GLN A 309 3.23 -8.62 -8.46
N ALA A 310 2.08 -9.25 -8.73
CA ALA A 310 1.90 -10.09 -9.93
C ALA A 310 1.10 -9.42 -11.05
N ASP A 311 0.54 -8.23 -10.84
CA ASP A 311 -0.26 -7.51 -11.82
C ASP A 311 0.55 -6.49 -12.64
N LEU A 312 1.87 -6.39 -12.41
CA LEU A 312 2.76 -5.45 -13.08
C LEU A 312 2.68 -5.53 -14.61
N ASN A 313 2.74 -6.74 -15.17
CA ASN A 313 2.63 -6.91 -16.62
C ASN A 313 1.25 -6.48 -17.14
N THR A 314 0.19 -6.75 -16.41
CA THR A 314 -1.17 -6.32 -16.77
C THR A 314 -1.28 -4.80 -16.74
N ALA A 315 -0.71 -4.16 -15.71
CA ALA A 315 -0.72 -2.71 -15.59
C ALA A 315 0.11 -2.02 -16.67
N LEU A 316 1.24 -2.59 -17.10
CA LEU A 316 2.13 -1.98 -18.10
C LEU A 316 1.76 -2.33 -19.55
N TYR A 317 1.42 -3.59 -19.80
CA TYR A 317 1.31 -4.13 -21.16
C TYR A 317 -0.04 -4.80 -21.43
N GLY A 318 -1.00 -4.70 -20.50
CA GLY A 318 -2.28 -5.40 -20.63
C GLY A 318 -3.27 -4.74 -21.58
N LEU A 319 -3.12 -3.46 -21.89
CA LEU A 319 -3.99 -2.76 -22.83
C LEU A 319 -3.74 -3.24 -24.26
N HIS A 320 -4.81 -3.45 -25.03
CA HIS A 320 -4.66 -3.79 -26.43
C HIS A 320 -4.31 -2.55 -27.27
N GLY A 321 -3.55 -2.75 -28.34
CA GLY A 321 -2.98 -1.68 -29.16
C GLY A 321 -1.89 -0.89 -28.41
N ASP A 322 -1.37 0.16 -29.08
CA ASP A 322 -0.39 1.06 -28.46
C ASP A 322 -1.13 2.14 -27.67
N ALA A 323 -1.38 1.85 -26.39
CA ALA A 323 -2.21 2.66 -25.51
C ALA A 323 -1.38 3.30 -24.38
N PRO A 324 -0.70 4.42 -24.62
CA PRO A 324 0.14 5.08 -23.64
C PRO A 324 -0.69 5.55 -22.43
N HIS A 325 -0.27 5.14 -21.23
CA HIS A 325 -0.93 5.48 -19.97
C HIS A 325 0.09 5.55 -18.84
N ILE A 326 -0.33 6.05 -17.68
CA ILE A 326 0.53 6.25 -16.53
C ILE A 326 0.43 5.06 -15.58
N VAL A 327 1.57 4.58 -15.07
CA VAL A 327 1.63 3.58 -14.00
C VAL A 327 2.57 4.07 -12.90
N ILE A 328 2.05 4.18 -11.67
CA ILE A 328 2.78 4.65 -10.48
C ILE A 328 2.68 3.60 -9.38
N ALA A 329 3.81 3.23 -8.78
CA ALA A 329 3.88 2.34 -7.63
C ALA A 329 4.32 3.12 -6.38
N PRO A 330 3.52 3.22 -5.30
CA PRO A 330 3.96 3.81 -4.05
C PRO A 330 5.04 2.96 -3.38
N ASN A 331 5.96 3.58 -2.63
CA ASN A 331 7.10 2.93 -2.00
C ASN A 331 6.98 2.76 -0.48
N SER A 332 5.90 3.26 0.11
CA SER A 332 5.56 3.11 1.53
C SER A 332 4.07 3.37 1.76
N VAL A 333 3.59 3.11 2.98
CA VAL A 333 2.21 3.46 3.37
C VAL A 333 2.00 4.98 3.29
N SER A 334 2.96 5.79 3.72
CA SER A 334 2.88 7.26 3.60
C SER A 334 2.89 7.72 2.15
N ASP A 335 3.71 7.10 1.31
CA ASP A 335 3.82 7.43 -0.11
C ASP A 335 2.55 7.10 -0.92
N CYS A 336 1.65 6.26 -0.40
CA CYS A 336 0.33 6.07 -1.02
C CYS A 336 -0.47 7.38 -1.12
N ILE A 337 -0.23 8.36 -0.23
CA ILE A 337 -0.84 9.70 -0.30
C ILE A 337 -0.35 10.42 -1.55
N ASP A 338 0.96 10.57 -1.66
CA ASP A 338 1.59 11.36 -2.72
C ASP A 338 1.44 10.68 -4.09
N ALA A 339 1.55 9.36 -4.15
CA ALA A 339 1.38 8.59 -5.37
C ALA A 339 -0.05 8.71 -5.93
N ALA A 340 -1.08 8.60 -5.08
CA ALA A 340 -2.47 8.74 -5.52
C ALA A 340 -2.80 10.19 -5.92
N GLN A 341 -2.33 11.19 -5.15
CA GLN A 341 -2.49 12.59 -5.51
C GLN A 341 -1.82 12.90 -6.85
N TRP A 342 -0.60 12.43 -7.05
CA TRP A 342 0.17 12.63 -8.27
C TRP A 342 -0.47 11.94 -9.47
N ALA A 343 -0.96 10.71 -9.31
CA ALA A 343 -1.68 9.98 -10.36
C ALA A 343 -2.91 10.76 -10.85
N VAL A 344 -3.70 11.31 -9.93
CA VAL A 344 -4.86 12.15 -10.29
C VAL A 344 -4.40 13.41 -11.03
N GLY A 345 -3.39 14.10 -10.53
CA GLY A 345 -2.85 15.30 -11.15
C GLY A 345 -2.34 15.06 -12.57
N LEU A 346 -1.55 13.99 -12.77
CA LEU A 346 -1.03 13.64 -14.09
C LEU A 346 -2.15 13.18 -15.04
N ALA A 347 -3.09 12.35 -14.56
CA ALA A 347 -4.23 11.95 -15.38
C ALA A 347 -5.00 13.17 -15.90
N GLU A 348 -5.34 14.11 -15.01
CA GLU A 348 -6.07 15.33 -15.37
C GLU A 348 -5.29 16.25 -16.32
N SER A 349 -4.01 16.51 -16.03
CA SER A 349 -3.21 17.44 -16.86
C SER A 349 -2.87 16.88 -18.24
N LEU A 350 -2.60 15.57 -18.32
CA LEU A 350 -2.25 14.91 -19.58
C LEU A 350 -3.44 14.29 -20.29
N GLN A 351 -4.61 14.25 -19.67
CA GLN A 351 -5.84 13.63 -20.19
C GLN A 351 -5.58 12.18 -20.64
N VAL A 352 -5.11 11.37 -19.71
CA VAL A 352 -4.82 9.93 -19.91
C VAL A 352 -5.25 9.13 -18.68
N PRO A 353 -5.56 7.85 -18.81
CA PRO A 353 -5.71 6.96 -17.66
C PRO A 353 -4.42 6.83 -16.85
N ALA A 354 -4.55 6.70 -15.53
CA ALA A 354 -3.44 6.39 -14.64
C ALA A 354 -3.79 5.21 -13.73
N ILE A 355 -2.83 4.31 -13.53
CA ILE A 355 -2.93 3.17 -12.61
C ILE A 355 -1.99 3.42 -11.44
N VAL A 356 -2.54 3.40 -10.22
CA VAL A 356 -1.75 3.34 -8.98
C VAL A 356 -1.62 1.87 -8.61
N LEU A 357 -0.42 1.33 -8.76
CA LEU A 357 -0.12 -0.07 -8.56
C LEU A 357 0.35 -0.29 -7.12
N SER A 358 -0.59 -0.44 -6.18
CA SER A 358 -0.37 -0.78 -4.78
C SER A 358 -0.45 -2.30 -4.58
N ASP A 359 -0.33 -2.76 -3.37
CA ASP A 359 -0.52 -4.17 -3.03
C ASP A 359 -1.20 -4.34 -1.65
N GLN A 360 -1.61 -5.57 -1.35
CA GLN A 360 -2.28 -5.89 -0.09
C GLN A 360 -1.42 -5.57 1.14
N TYR A 361 -0.10 -5.71 1.03
CA TYR A 361 0.79 -5.39 2.16
C TYR A 361 0.65 -3.91 2.54
N PHE A 362 0.75 -2.99 1.60
CA PHE A 362 0.53 -1.57 1.86
C PHE A 362 -0.93 -1.25 2.16
N GLY A 363 -1.84 -1.75 1.34
CA GLY A 363 -3.27 -1.42 1.44
C GLY A 363 -3.84 -1.68 2.82
N GLN A 364 -3.42 -2.77 3.46
CA GLN A 364 -3.94 -3.22 4.75
C GLN A 364 -2.96 -3.04 5.92
N ALA A 365 -1.69 -2.71 5.68
CA ALA A 365 -0.78 -2.34 6.75
C ALA A 365 -1.20 -1.01 7.37
N ARG A 366 -1.14 -0.94 8.69
CA ARG A 366 -1.38 0.29 9.44
C ARG A 366 -0.07 0.84 9.96
N ALA A 367 0.25 2.07 9.58
CA ALA A 367 1.51 2.71 9.93
C ALA A 367 1.30 3.98 10.76
N VAL A 368 2.22 4.22 11.67
CA VAL A 368 2.38 5.50 12.35
C VAL A 368 3.36 6.33 11.54
N ILE A 369 2.87 7.40 10.93
CA ILE A 369 3.63 8.28 10.04
C ILE A 369 3.69 9.71 10.59
N ASP A 370 4.65 10.49 10.15
CA ASP A 370 4.63 11.92 10.37
C ASP A 370 3.44 12.56 9.64
N VAL A 371 2.95 13.68 10.16
CA VAL A 371 1.88 14.42 9.48
C VAL A 371 2.37 14.83 8.10
N PRO A 372 1.69 14.45 7.01
CA PRO A 372 2.14 14.75 5.66
C PRO A 372 2.24 16.26 5.42
N VAL A 373 3.32 16.69 4.77
CA VAL A 373 3.43 18.06 4.28
C VAL A 373 2.45 18.22 3.12
N LEU A 374 1.55 19.17 3.25
CA LEU A 374 0.53 19.41 2.24
C LEU A 374 1.16 20.10 1.03
N GLN A 375 1.25 19.40 -0.09
CA GLN A 375 1.59 20.01 -1.38
C GLN A 375 0.32 20.52 -2.06
N GLU A 376 0.39 21.70 -2.66
CA GLU A 376 -0.72 22.20 -3.47
C GLU A 376 -0.85 21.38 -4.75
N ASN A 377 -2.08 21.12 -5.17
CA ASN A 377 -2.36 20.43 -6.42
C ASN A 377 -2.30 21.47 -7.56
N GLY A 378 -1.15 21.55 -8.23
CA GLY A 378 -0.93 22.47 -9.37
C GLY A 378 -1.44 21.95 -10.73
N PHE A 379 -2.10 20.79 -10.75
CA PHE A 379 -2.52 20.13 -11.97
C PHE A 379 -4.00 20.37 -12.26
N GLU A 380 -4.28 20.91 -13.45
CA GLU A 380 -5.65 21.14 -13.93
C GLU A 380 -5.82 20.62 -15.36
N ARG A 381 -7.01 20.10 -15.65
CA ARG A 381 -7.41 19.74 -17.01
C ARG A 381 -7.49 20.99 -17.90
N LEU A 382 -6.83 20.94 -19.05
CA LEU A 382 -6.92 21.99 -20.05
C LEU A 382 -8.34 22.01 -20.64
N LYS A 383 -9.14 23.03 -20.30
CA LYS A 383 -10.53 23.20 -20.75
C LYS A 383 -10.61 24.02 -22.02
N ALA A 384 -11.54 23.69 -22.90
CA ALA A 384 -11.84 24.45 -24.10
C ALA A 384 -12.47 25.82 -23.78
N LYS A 385 -12.05 26.87 -24.52
CA LYS A 385 -12.53 28.26 -24.36
C LYS A 385 -12.97 28.91 -25.65
N SER A 386 -12.87 28.24 -26.82
CA SER A 386 -13.01 28.93 -28.10
C SER A 386 -14.01 28.34 -29.06
N GLU A 387 -14.54 29.20 -29.95
CA GLU A 387 -15.12 28.84 -31.24
C GLU A 387 -14.05 28.17 -32.11
N ASN A 388 -14.38 27.39 -33.10
CA ASN A 388 -13.49 26.54 -33.91
C ASN A 388 -12.81 25.41 -33.11
N TYR A 389 -13.50 24.85 -32.16
CA TYR A 389 -13.02 23.79 -31.32
C TYR A 389 -12.66 22.51 -32.08
N ARG A 390 -11.49 21.97 -31.75
CA ARG A 390 -11.02 20.66 -32.23
C ARG A 390 -10.59 19.82 -31.03
N ARG A 391 -11.38 18.81 -30.71
CA ARG A 391 -11.12 17.96 -29.53
C ARG A 391 -9.75 17.32 -29.56
N TYR A 392 -9.33 16.85 -30.73
CA TYR A 392 -8.08 16.10 -30.89
C TYR A 392 -7.04 16.90 -31.69
N ALA A 393 -7.01 18.22 -31.52
CA ALA A 393 -6.04 19.08 -32.15
C ALA A 393 -4.61 18.62 -31.89
N LEU A 394 -3.78 18.63 -32.93
CA LEU A 394 -2.36 18.32 -32.83
C LEU A 394 -1.62 19.50 -32.21
N THR A 395 -1.30 19.38 -30.93
CA THR A 395 -0.60 20.41 -30.15
C THR A 395 0.87 20.03 -29.93
N PRO A 396 1.77 20.99 -29.68
CA PRO A 396 3.15 20.67 -29.34
C PRO A 396 3.31 19.77 -28.10
N SER A 397 2.48 19.98 -27.08
CA SER A 397 2.47 19.17 -25.86
C SER A 397 1.75 17.81 -25.98
N GLY A 398 1.03 17.59 -27.09
CA GLY A 398 0.12 16.46 -27.24
C GLY A 398 -1.21 16.60 -26.47
N VAL A 399 -1.34 17.57 -25.57
CA VAL A 399 -2.58 17.82 -24.81
C VAL A 399 -3.46 18.83 -25.53
N SER A 400 -4.67 18.43 -25.92
CA SER A 400 -5.66 19.31 -26.53
C SER A 400 -6.70 19.76 -25.51
N PRO A 401 -7.28 20.98 -25.69
CA PRO A 401 -8.36 21.43 -24.81
C PRO A 401 -9.55 20.48 -24.83
N MET A 402 -10.09 20.14 -23.68
CA MET A 402 -11.27 19.30 -23.53
C MET A 402 -12.51 20.16 -23.27
N ALA A 403 -13.51 20.06 -24.12
CA ALA A 403 -14.82 20.65 -23.86
C ALA A 403 -15.67 19.71 -22.99
N LEU A 404 -16.33 20.29 -22.01
CA LEU A 404 -17.35 19.57 -21.26
C LEU A 404 -18.66 19.49 -22.05
N PRO A 405 -19.46 18.43 -21.91
CA PRO A 405 -20.80 18.35 -22.50
C PRO A 405 -21.63 19.61 -22.23
N GLY A 406 -22.23 20.17 -23.26
CA GLY A 406 -23.00 21.41 -23.16
C GLY A 406 -22.19 22.69 -23.33
N THR A 407 -20.86 22.65 -23.54
CA THR A 407 -20.06 23.84 -23.85
C THR A 407 -20.47 24.40 -25.22
N PRO A 408 -20.96 25.66 -25.32
CA PRO A 408 -21.43 26.23 -26.58
C PRO A 408 -20.33 26.26 -27.65
N GLY A 409 -20.68 25.85 -28.89
CA GLY A 409 -19.76 25.82 -30.02
C GLY A 409 -18.69 24.73 -30.00
N CYS A 410 -18.71 23.84 -28.99
CA CYS A 410 -17.68 22.82 -28.79
C CYS A 410 -18.23 21.38 -28.92
N THR A 411 -19.13 21.16 -29.86
CA THR A 411 -19.67 19.80 -30.13
C THR A 411 -18.66 18.96 -30.88
N TYR A 412 -18.47 17.70 -30.46
CA TYR A 412 -17.64 16.68 -31.10
C TYR A 412 -18.15 15.29 -30.85
N THR A 413 -17.71 14.31 -31.60
CA THR A 413 -18.00 12.89 -31.36
C THR A 413 -16.98 12.34 -30.37
N ALA A 414 -17.47 11.68 -29.32
CA ALA A 414 -16.66 10.97 -28.34
C ALA A 414 -17.07 9.50 -28.37
N ASP A 415 -16.24 8.68 -28.97
CA ASP A 415 -16.40 7.23 -29.07
C ASP A 415 -15.02 6.54 -29.01
N GLY A 416 -14.98 5.24 -29.19
CA GLY A 416 -13.75 4.44 -29.19
C GLY A 416 -13.09 4.28 -30.56
N LEU A 417 -13.58 4.97 -31.60
CA LEU A 417 -12.97 4.94 -32.92
C LEU A 417 -11.75 5.88 -33.00
N GLU A 418 -10.89 5.69 -33.98
CA GLU A 418 -9.87 6.68 -34.29
C GLU A 418 -10.48 7.92 -34.90
N HIS A 419 -9.89 9.09 -34.63
CA HIS A 419 -10.44 10.39 -34.98
C HIS A 419 -9.44 11.24 -35.78
N ASN A 420 -9.98 12.16 -36.60
CA ASN A 420 -9.20 13.32 -37.01
C ASN A 420 -9.20 14.41 -35.91
N GLU A 421 -8.52 15.52 -36.15
CA GLU A 421 -8.43 16.62 -35.17
C GLU A 421 -9.80 17.19 -34.72
N ARG A 422 -10.83 17.10 -35.55
CA ARG A 422 -12.18 17.63 -35.25
C ARG A 422 -13.02 16.65 -34.40
N GLY A 423 -12.56 15.42 -34.20
CA GLY A 423 -13.34 14.38 -33.55
C GLY A 423 -14.26 13.63 -34.49
N THR A 424 -14.10 13.76 -35.79
CA THR A 424 -14.82 12.92 -36.74
C THR A 424 -14.11 11.58 -36.84
N PRO A 425 -14.82 10.44 -36.76
CA PRO A 425 -14.22 9.13 -36.97
C PRO A 425 -13.48 9.04 -38.29
N SER A 426 -12.27 8.49 -38.28
CA SER A 426 -11.39 8.39 -39.44
C SER A 426 -10.77 7.01 -39.59
N SER A 427 -10.72 6.53 -40.83
CA SER A 427 -9.99 5.32 -41.24
C SER A 427 -8.71 5.63 -42.02
N GLN A 428 -8.29 6.91 -42.02
CA GLN A 428 -7.11 7.33 -42.76
C GLN A 428 -5.83 7.05 -41.98
N ALA A 429 -4.84 6.42 -42.64
CA ALA A 429 -3.55 6.11 -42.03
C ALA A 429 -2.82 7.35 -41.47
N GLY A 430 -2.96 8.51 -42.14
CA GLY A 430 -2.37 9.76 -41.69
C GLY A 430 -2.97 10.29 -40.39
N ASP A 431 -4.29 10.22 -40.25
CA ASP A 431 -4.96 10.61 -38.99
C ASP A 431 -4.56 9.69 -37.85
N HIS A 432 -4.56 8.37 -38.11
CA HIS A 432 -4.15 7.38 -37.11
C HIS A 432 -2.72 7.63 -36.61
N LEU A 433 -1.75 7.77 -37.52
CA LEU A 433 -0.36 8.05 -37.16
C LEU A 433 -0.25 9.34 -36.34
N ALA A 434 -0.90 10.42 -36.79
CA ALA A 434 -0.84 11.73 -36.12
C ALA A 434 -1.42 11.68 -34.70
N GLN A 435 -2.51 10.94 -34.48
CA GLN A 435 -3.11 10.79 -33.14
C GLN A 435 -2.28 9.86 -32.25
N MET A 436 -1.67 8.80 -32.79
CA MET A 436 -0.75 7.95 -32.04
C MET A 436 0.47 8.74 -31.56
N ASP A 437 1.13 9.49 -32.46
CA ASP A 437 2.27 10.36 -32.12
C ASP A 437 1.88 11.42 -31.06
N LYS A 438 0.68 11.98 -31.18
CA LYS A 438 0.15 12.94 -30.21
C LYS A 438 -0.03 12.32 -28.83
N ARG A 439 -0.65 11.11 -28.75
CA ARG A 439 -0.87 10.41 -27.49
C ARG A 439 0.45 9.99 -26.82
N ALA A 440 1.43 9.50 -27.59
CA ALA A 440 2.76 9.17 -27.11
C ALA A 440 3.51 10.39 -26.58
N ARG A 441 3.49 11.52 -27.30
CA ARG A 441 4.18 12.76 -26.96
C ARG A 441 3.82 13.31 -25.59
N LYS A 442 2.58 13.13 -25.12
CA LYS A 442 2.14 13.56 -23.79
C LYS A 442 3.01 12.95 -22.68
N LEU A 443 3.36 11.68 -22.83
CA LEU A 443 4.14 10.94 -21.83
C LEU A 443 5.64 11.12 -22.07
N GLU A 444 6.10 11.18 -23.30
CA GLU A 444 7.51 11.42 -23.65
C GLU A 444 8.03 12.77 -23.13
N GLN A 445 7.17 13.79 -23.11
CA GLN A 445 7.51 15.13 -22.64
C GLN A 445 7.28 15.31 -21.13
N LEU A 446 6.80 14.29 -20.43
CA LEU A 446 6.59 14.36 -18.99
C LEU A 446 7.93 14.48 -18.25
N ASP A 447 8.14 15.60 -17.56
CA ASP A 447 9.17 15.70 -16.54
C ASP A 447 8.60 15.30 -15.16
N PRO A 448 8.96 14.13 -14.65
CA PRO A 448 8.46 13.67 -13.35
C PRO A 448 9.17 14.33 -12.16
N GLY A 449 10.14 15.24 -12.39
CA GLY A 449 10.98 15.77 -11.32
C GLY A 449 11.71 14.67 -10.56
N GLU A 450 11.87 14.83 -9.25
CA GLU A 450 12.46 13.80 -8.38
C GLU A 450 11.46 12.68 -8.01
N GLY A 451 10.19 12.82 -8.38
CA GLY A 451 9.11 11.89 -8.02
C GLY A 451 9.17 10.52 -8.72
N TRP A 452 10.07 10.33 -9.72
CA TRP A 452 10.15 9.10 -10.52
C TRP A 452 10.68 7.89 -9.74
N ALA A 453 11.52 8.10 -8.72
CA ALA A 453 12.10 7.05 -7.87
C ALA A 453 12.53 7.62 -6.52
N SER A 454 12.64 6.74 -5.51
CA SER A 454 13.38 7.02 -4.27
C SER A 454 14.79 6.48 -4.41
N ILE A 455 15.80 7.32 -4.18
CA ILE A 455 17.21 6.94 -4.27
C ILE A 455 17.86 7.19 -2.91
N GLU A 456 18.45 6.15 -2.31
CA GLU A 456 19.05 6.20 -0.98
C GLU A 456 20.39 5.50 -0.95
N GLY A 457 21.34 6.03 -0.20
CA GLY A 457 22.70 5.47 -0.08
C GLY A 457 23.55 5.69 -1.33
N GLU A 458 24.81 5.18 -1.25
CA GLU A 458 25.81 5.28 -2.30
C GLU A 458 26.66 4.00 -2.34
N GLY A 459 27.09 3.59 -3.53
CA GLY A 459 27.94 2.41 -3.68
C GLY A 459 28.00 1.86 -5.09
N ASP A 460 28.82 0.82 -5.25
CA ASP A 460 28.97 0.09 -6.51
C ASP A 460 28.06 -1.15 -6.61
N VAL A 461 27.24 -1.39 -5.59
CA VAL A 461 26.13 -2.34 -5.60
C VAL A 461 24.81 -1.56 -5.51
N ALA A 462 23.83 -1.87 -6.36
CA ALA A 462 22.51 -1.28 -6.28
C ALA A 462 21.43 -2.34 -6.06
N ILE A 463 20.51 -2.06 -5.14
CA ILE A 463 19.21 -2.75 -5.08
C ILE A 463 18.24 -1.93 -5.92
N VAL A 464 17.60 -2.57 -6.91
CA VAL A 464 16.52 -1.95 -7.69
C VAL A 464 15.22 -2.68 -7.38
N THR A 465 14.19 -1.96 -6.96
CA THR A 465 12.93 -2.53 -6.49
C THR A 465 11.74 -1.60 -6.76
N LEU A 466 10.56 -2.00 -6.33
CA LEU A 466 9.32 -1.21 -6.34
C LEU A 466 8.38 -1.65 -5.19
N GLY A 467 7.41 -0.81 -4.89
CA GLY A 467 6.29 -1.17 -4.04
C GLY A 467 6.70 -1.63 -2.64
N SER A 468 6.01 -2.62 -2.11
CA SER A 468 6.22 -3.13 -0.75
C SER A 468 7.57 -3.80 -0.50
N CYS A 469 8.33 -4.14 -1.54
CA CYS A 469 9.72 -4.59 -1.39
C CYS A 469 10.69 -3.47 -1.00
N THR A 470 10.29 -2.20 -1.11
CA THR A 470 11.12 -1.03 -0.77
C THR A 470 11.49 -0.97 0.71
N GLY A 471 10.53 -1.20 1.60
CA GLY A 471 10.76 -1.15 3.05
C GLY A 471 11.85 -2.13 3.52
N PRO A 472 11.72 -3.44 3.27
CA PRO A 472 12.77 -4.40 3.63
C PRO A 472 14.09 -4.17 2.89
N ALA A 473 14.09 -3.67 1.65
CA ALA A 473 15.31 -3.31 0.92
C ALA A 473 16.03 -2.11 1.56
N ARG A 474 15.28 -1.07 1.95
CA ARG A 474 15.81 0.09 2.68
C ARG A 474 16.50 -0.32 3.98
N GLU A 475 15.87 -1.18 4.75
CA GLU A 475 16.44 -1.67 6.00
C GLU A 475 17.67 -2.57 5.75
N ALA A 476 17.67 -3.39 4.70
CA ALA A 476 18.84 -4.18 4.32
C ALA A 476 20.04 -3.29 3.97
N VAL A 477 19.82 -2.20 3.21
CA VAL A 477 20.87 -1.19 2.91
C VAL A 477 21.37 -0.52 4.18
N ALA A 478 20.47 -0.08 5.06
CA ALA A 478 20.85 0.57 6.33
C ALA A 478 21.70 -0.36 7.22
N ARG A 479 21.37 -1.65 7.27
CA ARG A 479 22.13 -2.67 8.03
C ARG A 479 23.45 -3.05 7.37
N HIS A 480 23.52 -3.03 6.03
CA HIS A 480 24.77 -3.30 5.30
C HIS A 480 25.78 -2.15 5.50
N GLY A 481 25.29 -0.93 5.63
CA GLY A 481 26.09 0.27 5.81
C GLY A 481 26.53 0.90 4.49
N LYS A 482 27.86 1.05 4.27
CA LYS A 482 28.38 1.70 3.07
C LYS A 482 28.49 0.72 1.89
N GLY A 483 28.44 1.23 0.67
CA GLY A 483 28.71 0.47 -0.56
C GLY A 483 27.47 -0.06 -1.26
N VAL A 484 26.28 0.15 -0.71
CA VAL A 484 25.01 -0.26 -1.33
C VAL A 484 24.11 0.94 -1.52
N LYS A 485 23.53 1.06 -2.71
CA LYS A 485 22.53 2.06 -3.10
C LYS A 485 21.17 1.38 -3.28
N LEU A 486 20.09 2.01 -2.82
CA LEU A 486 18.73 1.63 -3.12
C LEU A 486 18.16 2.55 -4.19
N VAL A 487 17.56 1.99 -5.23
CA VAL A 487 16.75 2.69 -6.22
C VAL A 487 15.38 2.02 -6.25
N SER A 488 14.38 2.70 -5.74
CA SER A 488 13.00 2.20 -5.74
C SER A 488 12.16 3.01 -6.72
N LEU A 489 11.74 2.37 -7.82
CA LEU A 489 10.98 3.06 -8.86
C LEU A 489 9.56 3.38 -8.37
N ARG A 490 9.08 4.60 -8.65
CA ARG A 490 7.70 5.02 -8.42
C ARG A 490 6.95 5.18 -9.74
N LEU A 491 7.52 5.90 -10.72
CA LEU A 491 6.95 6.02 -12.06
C LEU A 491 7.45 4.87 -12.93
N LEU A 492 6.54 3.98 -13.30
CA LEU A 492 6.82 2.82 -14.12
C LEU A 492 6.47 3.08 -15.60
N SER A 493 5.43 3.86 -15.86
CA SER A 493 5.09 4.32 -17.20
C SER A 493 4.72 5.80 -17.15
N PRO A 494 5.39 6.66 -17.97
CA PRO A 494 6.46 6.35 -18.91
C PRO A 494 7.79 6.01 -18.21
N ALA A 495 8.54 5.09 -18.79
CA ALA A 495 9.88 4.73 -18.32
C ALA A 495 10.84 5.93 -18.35
N GLN A 496 11.85 5.91 -17.47
CA GLN A 496 12.82 7.01 -17.31
C GLN A 496 14.27 6.53 -17.55
N PRO A 497 14.64 6.09 -18.77
CA PRO A 497 15.91 5.41 -19.03
C PRO A 497 17.14 6.26 -18.69
N GLU A 498 17.17 7.53 -19.09
CA GLU A 498 18.32 8.38 -18.82
C GLU A 498 18.48 8.70 -17.31
N ARG A 499 17.36 8.79 -16.59
CA ARG A 499 17.38 9.01 -15.13
C ARG A 499 17.90 7.80 -14.38
N LEU A 500 17.45 6.60 -14.75
CA LEU A 500 17.92 5.37 -14.12
C LEU A 500 19.39 5.11 -14.47
N LYS A 501 19.81 5.33 -15.72
CA LYS A 501 21.21 5.25 -16.14
C LYS A 501 22.10 6.16 -15.28
N LYS A 502 21.71 7.40 -15.07
CA LYS A 502 22.41 8.34 -14.19
C LYS A 502 22.43 7.88 -12.74
N ALA A 503 21.30 7.38 -12.23
CA ALA A 503 21.21 6.88 -10.85
C ALA A 503 22.10 5.65 -10.60
N LEU A 504 22.34 4.84 -11.63
CA LEU A 504 23.19 3.64 -11.58
C LEU A 504 24.63 3.89 -12.06
N GLU A 505 25.04 5.14 -12.26
CA GLU A 505 26.41 5.45 -12.64
C GLU A 505 27.42 4.94 -11.59
N GLY A 506 28.47 4.24 -12.05
CA GLY A 506 29.47 3.61 -11.18
C GLY A 506 29.05 2.30 -10.52
N VAL A 507 27.81 1.85 -10.70
CA VAL A 507 27.32 0.57 -10.18
C VAL A 507 27.90 -0.59 -11.01
N LYS A 508 28.42 -1.62 -10.32
CA LYS A 508 29.00 -2.84 -10.92
C LYS A 508 28.09 -4.06 -10.77
N ARG A 509 27.18 -4.03 -9.80
CA ARG A 509 26.25 -5.14 -9.53
C ARG A 509 24.88 -4.60 -9.16
N VAL A 510 23.84 -5.15 -9.79
CA VAL A 510 22.43 -4.82 -9.55
C VAL A 510 21.71 -6.04 -8.98
N LEU A 511 21.10 -5.90 -7.81
CA LEU A 511 20.16 -6.86 -7.24
C LEU A 511 18.74 -6.35 -7.46
N VAL A 512 17.96 -7.05 -8.29
CA VAL A 512 16.54 -6.75 -8.49
C VAL A 512 15.72 -7.55 -7.50
N VAL A 513 14.90 -6.86 -6.68
CA VAL A 513 14.05 -7.48 -5.65
C VAL A 513 12.59 -7.26 -6.00
N GLU A 514 11.82 -8.36 -6.11
CA GLU A 514 10.40 -8.34 -6.48
C GLU A 514 9.62 -9.52 -5.91
N GLN A 515 8.36 -9.30 -5.56
CA GLN A 515 7.51 -10.35 -4.97
C GLN A 515 6.54 -10.94 -6.01
N ASN A 516 7.08 -11.65 -6.99
CA ASN A 516 6.33 -12.48 -7.92
C ASN A 516 7.19 -13.66 -8.40
N HIS A 517 6.53 -14.68 -8.96
CA HIS A 517 7.21 -15.91 -9.38
C HIS A 517 8.07 -15.72 -10.64
N SER A 518 7.57 -14.98 -11.61
CA SER A 518 8.13 -14.98 -12.97
C SER A 518 9.19 -13.91 -13.23
N GLY A 519 9.46 -12.98 -12.29
CA GLY A 519 10.41 -11.89 -12.49
C GLY A 519 9.87 -10.82 -13.45
N GLN A 520 8.64 -10.37 -13.23
CA GLN A 520 7.97 -9.38 -14.09
C GLN A 520 8.73 -8.05 -14.10
N PHE A 521 9.22 -7.62 -12.92
CA PHE A 521 9.94 -6.37 -12.80
C PHE A 521 11.32 -6.43 -13.45
N LEU A 522 12.07 -7.51 -13.27
CA LEU A 522 13.35 -7.67 -13.97
C LEU A 522 13.16 -7.68 -15.49
N ARG A 523 12.09 -8.31 -15.99
CA ARG A 523 11.78 -8.29 -17.44
C ARG A 523 11.46 -6.89 -17.94
N TYR A 524 10.63 -6.15 -17.19
CA TYR A 524 10.35 -4.74 -17.46
C TYR A 524 11.64 -3.91 -17.47
N LEU A 525 12.49 -4.06 -16.45
CA LEU A 525 13.76 -3.34 -16.40
C LEU A 525 14.65 -3.63 -17.62
N ARG A 526 14.66 -4.86 -18.11
CA ARG A 526 15.46 -5.24 -19.28
C ARG A 526 14.87 -4.77 -20.62
N SER A 527 13.55 -4.52 -20.68
CA SER A 527 12.93 -3.99 -21.89
C SER A 527 13.12 -2.47 -22.02
N GLU A 528 13.11 -1.76 -20.88
CA GLU A 528 13.07 -0.28 -20.86
C GLU A 528 14.44 0.35 -20.52
N TYR A 529 15.37 -0.42 -19.90
CA TYR A 529 16.57 0.13 -19.30
C TYR A 529 17.82 -0.70 -19.58
N GLU A 530 18.95 -0.02 -19.68
CA GLU A 530 20.27 -0.63 -19.65
C GLU A 530 20.73 -0.77 -18.20
N LEU A 531 20.82 -2.00 -17.69
CA LEU A 531 21.34 -2.26 -16.34
C LEU A 531 22.86 -2.52 -16.38
N PRO A 532 23.66 -1.85 -15.56
CA PRO A 532 25.11 -2.01 -15.56
C PRO A 532 25.56 -3.28 -14.83
N GLY A 533 26.70 -3.84 -15.25
CA GLY A 533 27.42 -4.88 -14.55
C GLY A 533 26.69 -6.22 -14.43
N GLU A 534 26.90 -6.91 -13.30
CA GLU A 534 26.23 -8.18 -12.99
C GLU A 534 24.82 -7.92 -12.46
N VAL A 535 23.80 -8.55 -13.07
CA VAL A 535 22.40 -8.42 -12.65
C VAL A 535 21.91 -9.72 -12.03
N LYS A 536 21.57 -9.68 -10.74
CA LYS A 536 20.96 -10.77 -9.98
C LYS A 536 19.48 -10.48 -9.71
N SER A 537 18.67 -11.54 -9.58
CA SER A 537 17.25 -11.46 -9.24
C SER A 537 16.99 -12.20 -7.92
N LEU A 538 16.45 -11.48 -6.95
CA LEU A 538 15.86 -12.04 -5.74
C LEU A 538 14.34 -11.93 -5.87
N ARG A 539 13.69 -13.05 -6.12
CA ARG A 539 12.25 -13.10 -6.36
C ARG A 539 11.61 -14.32 -5.72
N ARG A 540 10.38 -14.17 -5.31
CA ARG A 540 9.48 -15.27 -4.93
C ARG A 540 8.03 -14.82 -5.05
N PRO A 541 7.06 -15.73 -5.24
CA PRO A 541 5.64 -15.40 -5.14
C PRO A 541 5.26 -15.06 -3.68
N GLY A 542 4.06 -14.49 -3.49
CA GLY A 542 3.43 -14.45 -2.17
C GLY A 542 3.28 -15.87 -1.54
N PRO A 543 2.77 -15.98 -0.34
CA PRO A 543 2.24 -14.94 0.53
C PRO A 543 3.26 -14.26 1.46
N LEU A 544 4.48 -14.78 1.60
CA LEU A 544 5.45 -14.27 2.57
C LEU A 544 6.20 -13.05 2.04
N PRO A 545 6.11 -11.87 2.69
CA PRO A 545 6.91 -10.71 2.33
C PRO A 545 8.41 -10.99 2.56
N PHE A 546 9.26 -10.28 1.84
CA PHE A 546 10.70 -10.32 2.10
C PHE A 546 11.03 -9.73 3.46
N ARG A 547 12.07 -10.31 4.10
CA ARG A 547 12.66 -9.78 5.32
C ARG A 547 13.99 -9.10 4.99
N PRO A 548 14.43 -8.09 5.77
CA PRO A 548 15.69 -7.39 5.51
C PRO A 548 16.91 -8.33 5.43
N GLU A 549 17.01 -9.33 6.32
CA GLU A 549 18.12 -10.31 6.33
C GLU A 549 18.18 -11.14 5.04
N GLU A 550 17.05 -11.47 4.43
CA GLU A 550 17.01 -12.24 3.18
C GLU A 550 17.60 -11.43 2.02
N ILE A 551 17.29 -10.14 1.96
CA ILE A 551 17.83 -9.23 0.94
C ILE A 551 19.31 -9.00 1.21
N GLN A 552 19.71 -8.79 2.47
CA GLN A 552 21.10 -8.59 2.86
C GLN A 552 21.98 -9.80 2.50
N LYS A 553 21.49 -11.02 2.66
CA LYS A 553 22.21 -12.25 2.25
C LYS A 553 22.35 -12.41 0.74
N ALA A 554 21.56 -11.73 -0.06
CA ALA A 554 21.61 -11.79 -1.53
C ALA A 554 22.55 -10.72 -2.14
N LEU A 555 22.96 -9.72 -1.36
CA LEU A 555 23.96 -8.71 -1.73
C LEU A 555 25.36 -9.33 -1.88
#